data_3fbcd3cfb7f8ae68e8a1576175ae5158
#
_entry.id   3fbcd3cfb7f8ae68e8a1576175ae5158
#
_cell.length_a   1.000
_cell.length_b   1.000
_cell.length_c   1.000
_cell.angle_alpha   90.00
_cell.angle_beta   90.00
_cell.angle_gamma   90.00
#
_symmetry.space_group_name_H-M   'P 1'
#
loop_
_entity.id
_entity.type
_entity.pdbx_description
1 polymer ?
#
loop_
_entity_poly.entity_id
_entity_poly.type
_entity_poly.pdbx_seq_one_letter_code
_entity_poly.pdbx_strand_id
1 'polypeptide(L)'
;MKKFLKYLFRIVVGIFALIGLLATVTYCMLVAADYNISIYENPIMAAESENVELLKKSSFKADTLQYQFAVVSDSARAREIMDYFRLDTLYSSDATTWEKAVAISRFVATNIPHDEPDSIPGRSNAIDLWKYTKEVNPGFLCRQHAILNYELMQAAGLIARYVDCMPQDKNDVDCHVVNEVWLPELGKWAFLDSDMGGHYCADQNGTPLNLMEMREKYAAGEQMVMYPSFKDAFTKHDYYYCYMAKNTYWFSCWETLHFYQEDNLKAKIQNFEPQRDIVIVPELFKPFGVDSSDVVTTDAARFWMPPKQ
;
A
#
# COMPACT_ATOMS: atom_id res chain seq x y z
N MET A 1 -17.98 54.84 -41.12
CA MET A 1 -17.04 53.75 -40.86
C MET A 1 -16.59 53.69 -39.37
N LYS A 2 -15.96 54.72 -38.79
CA LYS A 2 -15.49 54.71 -37.38
C LYS A 2 -16.57 54.43 -36.30
N LYS A 3 -17.78 54.96 -36.46
CA LYS A 3 -18.89 54.70 -35.52
C LYS A 3 -19.38 53.25 -35.59
N PHE A 4 -19.50 52.69 -36.80
CA PHE A 4 -19.89 51.28 -37.02
C PHE A 4 -18.88 50.30 -36.39
N LEU A 5 -17.59 50.54 -36.60
CA LEU A 5 -16.52 49.70 -35.98
C LEU A 5 -16.57 49.73 -34.44
N LYS A 6 -16.86 50.88 -33.86
CA LYS A 6 -16.99 51.06 -32.41
C LYS A 6 -18.20 50.30 -31.86
N TYR A 7 -19.32 50.28 -32.58
CA TYR A 7 -20.49 49.47 -32.15
C TYR A 7 -20.25 47.99 -32.32
N LEU A 8 -19.64 47.56 -33.42
CA LEU A 8 -19.28 46.18 -33.66
C LEU A 8 -18.32 45.65 -32.55
N PHE A 9 -17.28 46.43 -32.21
CA PHE A 9 -16.35 46.11 -31.16
C PHE A 9 -17.08 45.94 -29.80
N ARG A 10 -18.02 46.85 -29.47
CA ARG A 10 -18.79 46.72 -28.22
C ARG A 10 -19.70 45.49 -28.19
N ILE A 11 -20.29 45.11 -29.31
CA ILE A 11 -21.11 43.90 -29.43
C ILE A 11 -20.21 42.65 -29.24
N VAL A 12 -19.07 42.61 -29.85
CA VAL A 12 -18.12 41.49 -29.73
C VAL A 12 -17.62 41.34 -28.27
N VAL A 13 -17.23 42.46 -27.65
CA VAL A 13 -16.81 42.44 -26.23
C VAL A 13 -17.97 42.02 -25.32
N GLY A 14 -19.22 42.44 -25.61
CA GLY A 14 -20.39 41.99 -24.86
C GLY A 14 -20.67 40.52 -25.00
N ILE A 15 -20.48 39.94 -26.18
CA ILE A 15 -20.62 38.49 -26.42
C ILE A 15 -19.56 37.72 -25.65
N PHE A 16 -18.28 38.12 -25.73
CA PHE A 16 -17.21 37.47 -24.96
C PHE A 16 -17.40 37.56 -23.44
N ALA A 17 -17.89 38.71 -22.94
CA ALA A 17 -18.21 38.87 -21.54
C ALA A 17 -19.37 37.96 -21.10
N LEU A 18 -20.39 37.79 -21.95
CA LEU A 18 -21.51 36.89 -21.67
C LEU A 18 -21.07 35.42 -21.68
N ILE A 19 -20.22 35.00 -22.67
CA ILE A 19 -19.64 33.64 -22.73
C ILE A 19 -18.79 33.38 -21.49
N GLY A 20 -17.94 34.33 -21.10
CA GLY A 20 -17.10 34.21 -19.89
C GLY A 20 -17.96 34.09 -18.63
N LEU A 21 -19.02 34.87 -18.50
CA LEU A 21 -19.95 34.77 -17.36
C LEU A 21 -20.66 33.41 -17.33
N LEU A 22 -21.16 32.94 -18.48
CA LEU A 22 -21.81 31.64 -18.59
C LEU A 22 -20.85 30.53 -18.22
N ALA A 23 -19.62 30.56 -18.75
CA ALA A 23 -18.60 29.58 -18.42
C ALA A 23 -18.26 29.57 -16.92
N THR A 24 -18.13 30.75 -16.30
CA THR A 24 -17.87 30.86 -14.86
C THR A 24 -19.04 30.35 -14.03
N VAL A 25 -20.30 30.70 -14.40
CA VAL A 25 -21.48 30.18 -13.71
C VAL A 25 -21.60 28.67 -13.86
N THR A 26 -21.36 28.14 -15.07
CA THR A 26 -21.36 26.70 -15.30
C THR A 26 -20.29 26.01 -14.48
N TYR A 27 -19.07 26.57 -14.44
CA TYR A 27 -17.98 26.04 -13.61
C TYR A 27 -18.34 26.08 -12.12
N CYS A 28 -18.87 27.19 -11.62
CA CYS A 28 -19.35 27.31 -10.23
C CYS A 28 -20.50 26.35 -9.93
N MET A 29 -21.40 26.12 -10.88
CA MET A 29 -22.48 25.14 -10.75
C MET A 29 -21.94 23.71 -10.74
N LEU A 30 -20.97 23.40 -11.57
CA LEU A 30 -20.29 22.09 -11.57
C LEU A 30 -19.53 21.86 -10.26
N VAL A 31 -18.79 22.86 -9.79
CA VAL A 31 -18.10 22.79 -8.49
C VAL A 31 -19.10 22.69 -7.33
N ALA A 32 -20.20 23.44 -7.37
CA ALA A 32 -21.25 23.34 -6.35
C ALA A 32 -22.05 22.04 -6.47
N ALA A 33 -22.20 21.50 -7.68
CA ALA A 33 -22.80 20.20 -7.94
C ALA A 33 -21.87 19.07 -7.50
N ASP A 34 -20.58 19.20 -7.70
CA ASP A 34 -19.56 18.27 -7.18
C ASP A 34 -19.59 18.22 -5.63
N TYR A 35 -19.92 19.34 -4.97
CA TYR A 35 -20.20 19.38 -3.53
C TYR A 35 -21.60 18.85 -3.12
N ASN A 36 -22.54 18.78 -4.05
CA ASN A 36 -23.94 18.37 -3.81
C ASN A 36 -24.41 17.20 -4.69
N ILE A 37 -23.58 16.73 -5.60
CA ILE A 37 -23.87 15.51 -6.36
C ILE A 37 -23.93 14.38 -5.33
N SER A 38 -25.06 13.72 -5.31
CA SER A 38 -25.28 12.48 -4.61
C SER A 38 -24.02 11.60 -4.80
N ILE A 39 -23.51 11.10 -3.71
CA ILE A 39 -22.41 10.15 -3.62
C ILE A 39 -22.49 9.06 -4.73
N TYR A 40 -23.69 8.76 -5.19
CA TYR A 40 -23.98 7.74 -6.21
C TYR A 40 -23.75 8.15 -7.68
N GLU A 41 -23.46 9.40 -7.97
CA GLU A 41 -23.24 9.88 -9.36
C GLU A 41 -21.76 10.14 -9.67
N ASN A 42 -20.88 10.16 -8.65
CA ASN A 42 -19.44 10.22 -8.82
C ASN A 42 -18.87 8.78 -8.75
N PRO A 43 -18.22 8.26 -9.80
CA PRO A 43 -17.70 6.89 -9.80
C PRO A 43 -16.78 6.58 -8.61
N ILE A 44 -15.95 7.54 -8.19
CA ILE A 44 -15.05 7.38 -7.05
C ILE A 44 -15.84 7.28 -5.74
N MET A 45 -16.83 8.15 -5.53
CA MET A 45 -17.68 8.11 -4.34
C MET A 45 -18.59 6.88 -4.33
N ALA A 46 -19.04 6.42 -5.50
CA ALA A 46 -19.78 5.17 -5.64
C ALA A 46 -18.91 3.96 -5.27
N ALA A 47 -17.68 3.89 -5.79
CA ALA A 47 -16.73 2.82 -5.47
C ALA A 47 -16.36 2.82 -3.98
N GLU A 48 -16.15 3.99 -3.36
CA GLU A 48 -15.97 4.11 -1.92
C GLU A 48 -17.17 3.53 -1.16
N SER A 49 -18.38 3.92 -1.53
CA SER A 49 -19.61 3.45 -0.89
C SER A 49 -19.79 1.93 -1.01
N GLU A 50 -19.50 1.36 -2.18
CA GLU A 50 -19.57 -0.09 -2.42
C GLU A 50 -18.53 -0.84 -1.59
N ASN A 51 -17.29 -0.34 -1.53
CA ASN A 51 -16.23 -0.93 -0.71
C ASN A 51 -16.58 -0.90 0.78
N VAL A 52 -17.06 0.23 1.30
CA VAL A 52 -17.51 0.38 2.68
C VAL A 52 -18.62 -0.64 3.01
N GLU A 53 -19.63 -0.76 2.17
CA GLU A 53 -20.74 -1.71 2.36
C GLU A 53 -20.27 -3.17 2.28
N LEU A 54 -19.31 -3.46 1.41
CA LEU A 54 -18.69 -4.78 1.30
C LEU A 54 -17.93 -5.15 2.58
N LEU A 55 -17.09 -4.24 3.09
CA LEU A 55 -16.31 -4.46 4.30
C LEU A 55 -17.19 -4.57 5.54
N LYS A 56 -18.26 -3.78 5.66
CA LYS A 56 -19.25 -3.88 6.74
C LYS A 56 -19.93 -5.25 6.83
N LYS A 57 -20.20 -5.88 5.69
CA LYS A 57 -20.86 -7.18 5.60
C LYS A 57 -19.91 -8.35 5.83
N SER A 58 -18.61 -8.11 5.90
CA SER A 58 -17.58 -9.12 6.06
C SER A 58 -16.93 -9.02 7.45
N SER A 59 -16.93 -10.12 8.20
CA SER A 59 -16.39 -10.20 9.55
C SER A 59 -15.32 -11.28 9.66
N PHE A 60 -14.40 -11.09 10.56
CA PHE A 60 -13.41 -12.09 10.97
C PHE A 60 -13.87 -12.77 12.26
N LYS A 61 -13.44 -14.01 12.46
CA LYS A 61 -13.83 -14.80 13.63
C LYS A 61 -12.66 -15.66 14.09
N ALA A 62 -12.46 -15.69 15.40
CA ALA A 62 -11.47 -16.57 16.01
C ALA A 62 -11.70 -18.03 15.57
N ASP A 63 -10.63 -18.73 15.23
CA ASP A 63 -10.61 -20.14 14.92
C ASP A 63 -9.67 -20.92 15.86
N THR A 64 -9.45 -22.20 15.58
CA THR A 64 -8.60 -23.08 16.39
C THR A 64 -7.25 -23.35 15.76
N LEU A 65 -6.96 -22.77 14.59
CA LEU A 65 -5.71 -23.00 13.89
C LEU A 65 -4.53 -22.42 14.68
N GLN A 66 -3.42 -23.15 14.67
CA GLN A 66 -2.22 -22.74 15.38
C GLN A 66 -1.12 -22.43 14.35
N TYR A 67 -0.68 -21.21 14.34
CA TYR A 67 0.47 -20.72 13.58
C TYR A 67 1.08 -19.53 14.32
N GLN A 68 2.29 -19.19 14.02
CA GLN A 68 2.96 -18.02 14.57
C GLN A 68 4.04 -17.54 13.62
N PHE A 69 4.01 -16.27 13.30
CA PHE A 69 5.08 -15.65 12.50
C PHE A 69 6.43 -15.81 13.19
N ALA A 70 7.37 -16.42 12.50
CA ALA A 70 8.73 -16.65 12.98
C ALA A 70 9.73 -15.81 12.19
N VAL A 71 10.70 -15.23 12.88
CA VAL A 71 11.79 -14.47 12.24
C VAL A 71 13.02 -15.36 12.16
N VAL A 72 13.55 -15.49 10.95
CA VAL A 72 14.83 -16.19 10.71
C VAL A 72 15.90 -15.14 10.42
N SER A 73 16.84 -14.99 11.32
CA SER A 73 17.94 -14.04 11.17
C SER A 73 19.08 -14.63 10.32
N ASP A 74 19.58 -13.81 9.39
CA ASP A 74 20.83 -14.05 8.67
C ASP A 74 21.73 -12.83 8.81
N SER A 75 22.63 -12.86 9.77
CA SER A 75 23.49 -11.72 10.09
C SER A 75 24.51 -11.39 8.99
N ALA A 76 24.89 -12.37 8.17
CA ALA A 76 25.81 -12.16 7.05
C ALA A 76 25.09 -11.42 5.92
N ARG A 77 23.87 -11.86 5.56
CA ARG A 77 23.04 -11.20 4.56
C ARG A 77 22.61 -9.82 5.01
N ALA A 78 22.20 -9.67 6.27
CA ALA A 78 21.87 -8.37 6.84
C ALA A 78 23.01 -7.36 6.69
N ARG A 79 24.23 -7.76 7.03
CA ARG A 79 25.40 -6.90 6.91
C ARG A 79 25.70 -6.54 5.46
N GLU A 80 25.65 -7.52 4.54
CA GLU A 80 25.83 -7.29 3.11
C GLU A 80 24.86 -6.19 2.59
N ILE A 81 23.59 -6.28 2.94
CA ILE A 81 22.56 -5.28 2.55
C ILE A 81 22.83 -3.94 3.22
N MET A 82 23.11 -3.93 4.53
CA MET A 82 23.43 -2.70 5.28
C MET A 82 24.58 -1.94 4.61
N ASP A 83 25.68 -2.65 4.29
CA ASP A 83 26.87 -2.04 3.69
C ASP A 83 26.60 -1.57 2.25
N TYR A 84 25.89 -2.37 1.46
CA TYR A 84 25.59 -2.07 0.06
C TYR A 84 24.74 -0.80 -0.08
N PHE A 85 23.69 -0.66 0.74
CA PHE A 85 22.76 0.45 0.69
C PHE A 85 23.15 1.62 1.61
N ARG A 86 24.17 1.45 2.45
CA ARG A 86 24.55 2.43 3.47
C ARG A 86 23.36 2.83 4.35
N LEU A 87 22.59 1.85 4.81
CA LEU A 87 21.34 2.07 5.53
C LEU A 87 21.53 2.89 6.81
N ASP A 88 22.70 2.79 7.44
CA ASP A 88 23.11 3.59 8.59
C ASP A 88 23.11 5.10 8.36
N THR A 89 23.11 5.54 7.10
CA THR A 89 23.05 6.96 6.73
C THR A 89 21.64 7.50 6.52
N LEU A 90 20.64 6.63 6.50
CA LEU A 90 19.24 7.01 6.23
C LEU A 90 18.51 7.56 7.45
N TYR A 91 18.97 7.22 8.64
CA TYR A 91 18.36 7.58 9.91
C TYR A 91 19.42 7.85 10.99
N SER A 92 19.02 8.53 12.04
CA SER A 92 19.91 8.81 13.17
C SER A 92 20.13 7.56 14.04
N SER A 93 21.24 7.47 14.73
CA SER A 93 21.57 6.32 15.59
C SER A 93 20.59 6.09 16.74
N ASP A 94 19.89 7.15 17.17
CA ASP A 94 18.87 7.15 18.23
C ASP A 94 17.43 7.08 17.66
N ALA A 95 17.27 6.92 16.34
CA ALA A 95 15.96 6.80 15.72
C ALA A 95 15.18 5.59 16.26
N THR A 96 13.90 5.80 16.53
CA THR A 96 12.96 4.74 16.93
C THR A 96 12.76 3.71 15.83
N THR A 97 12.16 2.56 16.15
CA THR A 97 11.79 1.53 15.17
C THR A 97 10.97 2.15 14.03
N TRP A 98 9.99 2.97 14.39
CA TRP A 98 9.12 3.61 13.40
C TRP A 98 9.85 4.61 12.49
N GLU A 99 10.68 5.47 13.05
CA GLU A 99 11.46 6.45 12.28
C GLU A 99 12.41 5.78 11.28
N LYS A 100 13.07 4.69 11.68
CA LYS A 100 13.89 3.88 10.77
C LYS A 100 13.07 3.29 9.64
N ALA A 101 11.93 2.68 9.95
CA ALA A 101 11.04 2.08 8.96
C ALA A 101 10.54 3.11 7.94
N VAL A 102 10.10 4.28 8.41
CA VAL A 102 9.65 5.39 7.54
C VAL A 102 10.80 5.92 6.67
N ALA A 103 12.01 6.06 7.22
CA ALA A 103 13.17 6.54 6.47
C ALA A 103 13.55 5.56 5.34
N ILE A 104 13.56 4.25 5.63
CA ILE A 104 13.83 3.19 4.66
C ILE A 104 12.75 3.17 3.57
N SER A 105 11.48 3.20 3.95
CA SER A 105 10.36 3.19 3.00
C SER A 105 10.41 4.41 2.06
N ARG A 106 10.72 5.59 2.58
CA ARG A 106 10.90 6.79 1.78
C ARG A 106 12.12 6.72 0.87
N PHE A 107 13.20 6.10 1.31
CA PHE A 107 14.37 5.87 0.46
C PHE A 107 14.00 5.03 -0.76
N VAL A 108 13.26 3.93 -0.59
CA VAL A 108 12.78 3.11 -1.70
C VAL A 108 11.90 3.93 -2.63
N ALA A 109 10.85 4.55 -2.10
CA ALA A 109 9.87 5.34 -2.84
C ALA A 109 10.48 6.53 -3.62
N THR A 110 11.52 7.15 -3.08
CA THR A 110 12.16 8.31 -3.73
C THR A 110 13.07 7.90 -4.89
N ASN A 111 13.67 6.71 -4.80
CA ASN A 111 14.66 6.25 -5.76
C ASN A 111 14.09 5.34 -6.86
N ILE A 112 12.91 4.80 -6.67
CA ILE A 112 12.28 3.84 -7.56
C ILE A 112 10.83 4.27 -7.79
N PRO A 113 10.46 4.63 -9.02
CA PRO A 113 9.07 4.91 -9.37
C PRO A 113 8.27 3.61 -9.54
N HIS A 114 6.96 3.70 -9.35
CA HIS A 114 6.05 2.65 -9.84
C HIS A 114 6.15 2.55 -11.36
N ASP A 115 6.27 1.34 -11.88
CA ASP A 115 6.28 1.06 -13.31
C ASP A 115 5.84 -0.39 -13.59
N GLU A 116 5.32 -0.63 -14.76
CA GLU A 116 4.91 -1.96 -15.24
C GLU A 116 5.87 -2.43 -16.34
N PRO A 117 7.08 -2.91 -15.98
CA PRO A 117 8.07 -3.33 -16.97
C PRO A 117 7.64 -4.61 -17.69
N ASP A 118 8.02 -4.74 -18.97
CA ASP A 118 7.78 -5.94 -19.79
C ASP A 118 8.40 -7.21 -19.21
N SER A 119 9.42 -7.07 -18.36
CA SER A 119 10.09 -8.19 -17.68
C SER A 119 10.38 -7.84 -16.23
N ILE A 120 10.12 -8.79 -15.34
CA ILE A 120 10.49 -8.72 -13.93
C ILE A 120 11.83 -9.42 -13.72
N PRO A 121 12.73 -8.93 -12.86
CA PRO A 121 14.00 -9.59 -12.60
C PRO A 121 13.78 -11.03 -12.11
N GLY A 122 14.60 -11.95 -12.62
CA GLY A 122 14.53 -13.37 -12.27
C GLY A 122 14.93 -13.68 -10.83
N ARG A 123 15.42 -12.66 -10.08
CA ARG A 123 15.72 -12.70 -8.64
C ARG A 123 15.04 -11.52 -7.97
N SER A 124 14.48 -11.76 -6.79
CA SER A 124 13.68 -10.77 -6.07
C SER A 124 14.30 -10.38 -4.72
N ASN A 125 15.62 -10.49 -4.56
CA ASN A 125 16.30 -9.96 -3.38
C ASN A 125 16.67 -8.47 -3.56
N ALA A 126 16.89 -7.77 -2.46
CA ALA A 126 17.10 -6.32 -2.45
C ALA A 126 18.21 -5.83 -3.40
N ILE A 127 19.36 -6.52 -3.41
CA ILE A 127 20.52 -6.10 -4.20
C ILE A 127 20.26 -6.30 -5.70
N ASP A 128 19.66 -7.43 -6.09
CA ASP A 128 19.37 -7.72 -7.48
C ASP A 128 18.22 -6.83 -8.01
N LEU A 129 17.19 -6.56 -7.19
CA LEU A 129 16.15 -5.59 -7.52
C LEU A 129 16.73 -4.19 -7.72
N TRP A 130 17.62 -3.76 -6.84
CA TRP A 130 18.28 -2.45 -6.98
C TRP A 130 19.11 -2.36 -8.25
N LYS A 131 19.93 -3.39 -8.56
CA LYS A 131 20.71 -3.44 -9.81
C LYS A 131 19.82 -3.39 -11.03
N TYR A 132 18.70 -4.14 -11.01
CA TYR A 132 17.72 -4.11 -12.08
C TYR A 132 17.23 -2.69 -12.38
N THR A 133 16.96 -1.88 -11.34
CA THR A 133 16.52 -0.48 -11.54
C THR A 133 17.59 0.42 -12.13
N LYS A 134 18.86 0.06 -12.06
CA LYS A 134 19.98 0.83 -12.63
C LYS A 134 20.39 0.37 -14.03
N GLU A 135 20.13 -0.90 -14.35
CA GLU A 135 20.67 -1.52 -15.54
C GLU A 135 19.60 -1.84 -16.59
N VAL A 136 18.34 -2.05 -16.20
CA VAL A 136 17.27 -2.58 -17.06
C VAL A 136 16.08 -1.63 -17.15
N ASN A 137 15.41 -1.38 -16.05
CA ASN A 137 14.22 -0.51 -15.98
C ASN A 137 14.20 0.26 -14.68
N PRO A 138 13.97 1.60 -14.68
CA PRO A 138 14.10 2.42 -13.47
C PRO A 138 13.08 2.11 -12.37
N GLY A 139 11.96 1.46 -12.70
CA GLY A 139 10.87 1.16 -11.78
C GLY A 139 10.37 -0.27 -11.87
N PHE A 140 9.44 -0.62 -10.99
CA PHE A 140 8.76 -1.91 -10.99
C PHE A 140 7.43 -1.83 -10.20
N LEU A 141 6.70 -2.93 -10.15
CA LEU A 141 5.40 -3.08 -9.50
C LEU A 141 5.50 -3.10 -7.95
N CYS A 142 4.36 -2.97 -7.30
CA CYS A 142 4.20 -2.96 -5.85
C CYS A 142 4.89 -4.13 -5.14
N ARG A 143 4.83 -5.34 -5.69
CA ARG A 143 5.47 -6.54 -5.08
C ARG A 143 6.98 -6.37 -4.94
N GLN A 144 7.67 -5.91 -5.99
CA GLN A 144 9.12 -5.69 -5.95
C GLN A 144 9.48 -4.54 -5.00
N HIS A 145 8.68 -3.48 -4.96
CA HIS A 145 8.80 -2.41 -3.97
C HIS A 145 8.71 -2.98 -2.54
N ALA A 146 7.69 -3.77 -2.27
CA ALA A 146 7.46 -4.35 -0.96
C ALA A 146 8.57 -5.32 -0.54
N ILE A 147 9.08 -6.16 -1.45
CA ILE A 147 10.19 -7.09 -1.19
C ILE A 147 11.47 -6.32 -0.90
N LEU A 148 11.82 -5.33 -1.72
CA LEU A 148 13.01 -4.50 -1.49
C LEU A 148 12.92 -3.80 -0.13
N ASN A 149 11.82 -3.12 0.15
CA ASN A 149 11.59 -2.42 1.41
C ASN A 149 11.66 -3.37 2.62
N TYR A 150 11.05 -4.54 2.51
CA TYR A 150 11.10 -5.60 3.52
C TYR A 150 12.54 -6.04 3.85
N GLU A 151 13.36 -6.35 2.83
CA GLU A 151 14.74 -6.80 3.05
C GLU A 151 15.63 -5.69 3.63
N LEU A 152 15.41 -4.43 3.22
CA LEU A 152 16.13 -3.29 3.83
C LEU A 152 15.76 -3.12 5.31
N MET A 153 14.49 -3.26 5.66
CA MET A 153 14.04 -3.23 7.05
C MET A 153 14.63 -4.37 7.88
N GLN A 154 14.60 -5.61 7.36
CA GLN A 154 15.20 -6.77 8.00
C GLN A 154 16.72 -6.57 8.23
N ALA A 155 17.43 -6.03 7.23
CA ALA A 155 18.85 -5.73 7.35
C ALA A 155 19.15 -4.67 8.41
N ALA A 156 18.25 -3.69 8.58
CA ALA A 156 18.33 -2.67 9.62
C ALA A 156 17.92 -3.20 11.02
N GLY A 157 17.65 -4.50 11.17
CA GLY A 157 17.26 -5.13 12.42
C GLY A 157 15.80 -4.91 12.82
N LEU A 158 14.96 -4.46 11.89
CA LEU A 158 13.53 -4.34 12.12
C LEU A 158 12.83 -5.66 11.77
N ILE A 159 11.74 -5.97 12.48
CA ILE A 159 10.88 -7.08 12.10
C ILE A 159 9.81 -6.54 11.18
N ALA A 160 9.88 -6.93 9.92
CA ALA A 160 8.94 -6.51 8.89
C ALA A 160 8.34 -7.73 8.18
N ARG A 161 7.24 -7.51 7.49
CA ARG A 161 6.64 -8.45 6.54
C ARG A 161 6.13 -7.69 5.32
N TYR A 162 6.07 -8.34 4.17
CA TYR A 162 5.23 -7.82 3.10
C TYR A 162 3.90 -8.58 3.10
N VAL A 163 2.84 -7.89 2.76
CA VAL A 163 1.47 -8.39 2.85
C VAL A 163 0.78 -8.18 1.52
N ASP A 164 0.28 -9.24 0.95
CA ASP A 164 -0.62 -9.20 -0.20
C ASP A 164 -1.98 -8.71 0.28
N CYS A 165 -2.46 -7.63 -0.31
CA CYS A 165 -3.76 -7.03 -0.06
C CYS A 165 -4.68 -7.34 -1.23
N MET A 166 -5.76 -8.05 -1.00
CA MET A 166 -6.54 -8.71 -2.03
C MET A 166 -8.00 -8.25 -2.05
N PRO A 167 -8.59 -8.08 -3.25
CA PRO A 167 -10.00 -7.77 -3.41
C PRO A 167 -10.90 -8.99 -3.18
N GLN A 168 -12.20 -8.76 -3.08
CA GLN A 168 -13.18 -9.84 -2.99
C GLN A 168 -13.36 -10.58 -4.31
N ASP A 169 -13.41 -9.84 -5.42
CA ASP A 169 -13.68 -10.39 -6.74
C ASP A 169 -12.43 -11.09 -7.29
N LYS A 170 -12.56 -12.39 -7.53
CA LYS A 170 -11.48 -13.20 -8.15
C LYS A 170 -11.09 -12.78 -9.57
N ASN A 171 -11.94 -12.02 -10.26
CA ASN A 171 -11.67 -11.51 -11.60
C ASN A 171 -11.00 -10.14 -11.57
N ASP A 172 -10.95 -9.49 -10.41
CA ASP A 172 -10.18 -8.27 -10.21
C ASP A 172 -8.73 -8.66 -9.94
N VAL A 173 -7.88 -8.51 -10.95
CA VAL A 173 -6.45 -8.82 -10.88
C VAL A 173 -5.62 -7.66 -10.29
N ASP A 174 -6.27 -6.53 -10.02
CA ASP A 174 -5.64 -5.33 -9.50
C ASP A 174 -5.57 -5.38 -7.96
N CYS A 175 -4.65 -6.19 -7.46
CA CYS A 175 -4.31 -6.31 -6.04
C CYS A 175 -3.12 -5.40 -5.67
N HIS A 176 -2.80 -5.30 -4.39
CA HIS A 176 -1.67 -4.51 -3.93
C HIS A 176 -0.78 -5.29 -2.96
N VAL A 177 0.51 -4.95 -2.93
CA VAL A 177 1.48 -5.54 -2.00
C VAL A 177 2.18 -4.43 -1.24
N VAL A 178 2.11 -4.49 0.07
CA VAL A 178 2.62 -3.45 0.98
C VAL A 178 3.47 -4.05 2.09
N ASN A 179 3.97 -3.22 3.00
CA ASN A 179 4.72 -3.69 4.16
C ASN A 179 3.96 -3.42 5.46
N GLU A 180 4.21 -4.26 6.45
CA GLU A 180 4.00 -3.96 7.85
C GLU A 180 5.29 -4.18 8.64
N VAL A 181 5.56 -3.30 9.59
CA VAL A 181 6.68 -3.39 10.52
C VAL A 181 6.16 -3.56 11.95
N TRP A 182 6.79 -4.44 12.71
CA TRP A 182 6.48 -4.61 14.13
C TRP A 182 7.08 -3.49 14.96
N LEU A 183 6.25 -2.78 15.70
CA LEU A 183 6.63 -1.71 16.62
C LEU A 183 6.58 -2.23 18.06
N PRO A 184 7.71 -2.67 18.63
CA PRO A 184 7.74 -3.22 19.98
C PRO A 184 7.30 -2.20 21.03
N GLU A 185 7.57 -0.92 20.82
CA GLU A 185 7.17 0.19 21.69
C GLU A 185 5.66 0.41 21.74
N LEU A 186 4.93 -0.01 20.73
CA LEU A 186 3.46 0.06 20.67
C LEU A 186 2.79 -1.31 20.79
N GLY A 187 3.57 -2.39 20.71
CA GLY A 187 3.06 -3.76 20.72
C GLY A 187 2.16 -4.10 19.54
N LYS A 188 2.44 -3.52 18.34
CA LYS A 188 1.60 -3.68 17.15
C LYS A 188 2.38 -3.64 15.84
N TRP A 189 1.76 -4.13 14.79
CA TRP A 189 2.20 -3.92 13.41
C TRP A 189 1.76 -2.54 12.90
N ALA A 190 2.53 -1.97 11.96
CA ALA A 190 2.22 -0.69 11.34
C ALA A 190 2.46 -0.77 9.82
N PHE A 191 1.52 -0.26 9.06
CA PHE A 191 1.49 -0.22 7.60
C PHE A 191 2.46 0.82 7.01
N LEU A 192 3.12 0.44 5.93
CA LEU A 192 3.98 1.29 5.09
C LEU A 192 3.84 0.88 3.62
N ASP A 193 3.75 1.86 2.73
CA ASP A 193 3.67 1.65 1.29
C ASP A 193 4.80 2.36 0.56
N SER A 194 5.84 1.61 0.21
CA SER A 194 7.00 2.15 -0.51
C SER A 194 6.75 2.37 -2.00
N ASP A 195 5.75 1.73 -2.58
CA ASP A 195 5.38 1.90 -3.99
C ASP A 195 4.68 3.26 -4.22
N MET A 196 3.79 3.64 -3.31
CA MET A 196 3.02 4.87 -3.39
C MET A 196 3.64 6.01 -2.56
N GLY A 197 4.92 6.31 -2.80
CA GLY A 197 5.60 7.47 -2.22
C GLY A 197 6.04 7.33 -0.76
N GLY A 198 6.10 6.12 -0.22
CA GLY A 198 6.46 5.86 1.17
C GLY A 198 5.41 6.33 2.16
N HIS A 199 4.13 6.22 1.77
CA HIS A 199 3.00 6.63 2.59
C HIS A 199 2.71 5.65 3.73
N TYR A 200 2.08 6.16 4.76
CA TYR A 200 1.45 5.39 5.84
C TYR A 200 0.19 6.10 6.35
N CYS A 201 -0.66 5.35 7.03
CA CYS A 201 -1.85 5.90 7.68
C CYS A 201 -1.68 5.94 9.19
N ALA A 202 -2.28 6.93 9.82
CA ALA A 202 -2.34 7.08 11.27
C ALA A 202 -3.75 7.44 11.73
N ASP A 203 -4.02 7.25 13.01
CA ASP A 203 -5.20 7.79 13.67
C ASP A 203 -5.09 9.31 13.88
N GLN A 204 -6.10 9.92 14.49
CA GLN A 204 -6.15 11.36 14.76
C GLN A 204 -5.10 11.83 15.79
N ASN A 205 -4.49 10.89 16.53
CA ASN A 205 -3.42 11.17 17.50
C ASN A 205 -2.02 10.99 16.89
N GLY A 206 -1.94 10.58 15.62
CA GLY A 206 -0.69 10.30 14.92
C GLY A 206 -0.14 8.89 15.15
N THR A 207 -0.91 7.98 15.78
CA THR A 207 -0.50 6.58 15.95
C THR A 207 -0.60 5.84 14.62
N PRO A 208 0.47 5.21 14.12
CA PRO A 208 0.42 4.50 12.86
C PRO A 208 -0.54 3.30 12.92
N LEU A 209 -1.27 3.10 11.83
CA LEU A 209 -2.27 2.04 11.70
C LEU A 209 -1.65 0.80 11.03
N ASN A 210 -2.17 -0.37 11.38
CA ASN A 210 -1.98 -1.59 10.60
C ASN A 210 -3.11 -1.77 9.57
N LEU A 211 -2.96 -2.77 8.69
CA LEU A 211 -3.94 -3.02 7.64
C LEU A 211 -5.33 -3.38 8.17
N MET A 212 -5.43 -4.07 9.31
CA MET A 212 -6.73 -4.40 9.91
C MET A 212 -7.42 -3.15 10.48
N GLU A 213 -6.67 -2.31 11.19
CA GLU A 213 -7.18 -1.04 11.69
C GLU A 213 -7.62 -0.10 10.57
N MET A 214 -6.88 -0.09 9.44
CA MET A 214 -7.31 0.64 8.23
C MET A 214 -8.64 0.09 7.70
N ARG A 215 -8.74 -1.22 7.57
CA ARG A 215 -9.96 -1.90 7.12
C ARG A 215 -11.16 -1.60 8.03
N GLU A 216 -10.97 -1.62 9.34
CA GLU A 216 -12.00 -1.28 10.33
C GLU A 216 -12.46 0.18 10.15
N LYS A 217 -11.53 1.11 9.93
CA LYS A 217 -11.87 2.50 9.64
C LYS A 217 -12.63 2.67 8.34
N TYR A 218 -12.26 1.97 7.28
CA TYR A 218 -13.04 1.94 6.03
C TYR A 218 -14.46 1.44 6.28
N ALA A 219 -14.61 0.31 6.97
CA ALA A 219 -15.93 -0.25 7.30
C ALA A 219 -16.78 0.70 8.17
N ALA A 220 -16.14 1.46 9.05
CA ALA A 220 -16.82 2.45 9.88
C ALA A 220 -17.11 3.78 9.17
N GLY A 221 -16.54 4.01 7.98
CA GLY A 221 -16.59 5.31 7.30
C GLY A 221 -15.77 6.39 8.00
N GLU A 222 -14.75 6.00 8.75
CA GLU A 222 -13.89 6.91 9.50
C GLU A 222 -12.73 7.41 8.66
N GLN A 223 -12.35 8.68 8.89
CA GLN A 223 -11.20 9.29 8.22
C GLN A 223 -9.88 8.90 8.90
N MET A 224 -8.85 8.68 8.07
CA MET A 224 -7.48 8.45 8.51
C MET A 224 -6.59 9.64 8.15
N VAL A 225 -5.51 9.82 8.91
CA VAL A 225 -4.47 10.80 8.58
C VAL A 225 -3.38 10.09 7.78
N MET A 226 -3.00 10.64 6.62
CA MET A 226 -2.01 10.06 5.72
C MET A 226 -0.72 10.87 5.73
N TYR A 227 0.40 10.17 5.77
CA TYR A 227 1.75 10.74 5.80
C TYR A 227 2.65 10.12 4.71
N PRO A 228 3.42 10.95 3.95
CA PRO A 228 3.19 12.38 3.81
C PRO A 228 1.81 12.67 3.23
N SER A 229 1.29 13.87 3.45
CA SER A 229 0.00 14.25 2.87
C SER A 229 0.12 14.32 1.35
N PHE A 230 -0.90 13.82 0.66
CA PHE A 230 -0.99 13.94 -0.80
C PHE A 230 -1.10 15.42 -1.21
N LYS A 231 -0.55 15.73 -2.39
CA LYS A 231 -0.61 17.08 -2.95
C LYS A 231 -2.02 17.48 -3.38
N ASP A 232 -2.82 16.51 -3.80
CA ASP A 232 -4.20 16.72 -4.22
C ASP A 232 -5.15 15.72 -3.53
N ALA A 233 -6.36 16.20 -3.29
CA ALA A 233 -7.38 15.44 -2.56
C ALA A 233 -7.95 14.28 -3.40
N PHE A 234 -7.95 14.40 -4.73
CA PHE A 234 -8.48 13.39 -5.64
C PHE A 234 -7.61 12.13 -5.63
N THR A 235 -6.30 12.27 -5.86
CA THR A 235 -5.35 11.15 -5.83
C THR A 235 -5.37 10.44 -4.47
N LYS A 236 -5.42 11.22 -3.38
CA LYS A 236 -5.57 10.68 -2.03
C LYS A 236 -6.85 9.84 -1.89
N HIS A 237 -7.96 10.37 -2.34
CA HIS A 237 -9.26 9.74 -2.21
C HIS A 237 -9.32 8.46 -3.03
N ASP A 238 -8.95 8.53 -4.31
CA ASP A 238 -8.92 7.41 -5.23
C ASP A 238 -8.03 6.27 -4.69
N TYR A 239 -6.81 6.59 -4.29
CA TYR A 239 -5.87 5.59 -3.79
C TYR A 239 -6.35 4.95 -2.48
N TYR A 240 -6.67 5.73 -1.45
CA TYR A 240 -6.98 5.17 -0.14
C TYR A 240 -8.42 4.68 0.01
N TYR A 241 -9.39 5.39 -0.50
CA TYR A 241 -10.81 5.06 -0.24
C TYR A 241 -11.46 4.22 -1.34
N CYS A 242 -10.83 4.13 -2.51
CA CYS A 242 -11.29 3.24 -3.56
C CYS A 242 -10.35 2.05 -3.72
N TYR A 243 -9.11 2.29 -4.14
CA TYR A 243 -8.16 1.22 -4.45
C TYR A 243 -7.72 0.42 -3.20
N MET A 244 -7.20 1.07 -2.16
CA MET A 244 -6.79 0.35 -0.95
C MET A 244 -7.99 -0.23 -0.20
N ALA A 245 -9.12 0.47 -0.11
CA ALA A 245 -10.31 -0.05 0.56
C ALA A 245 -10.78 -1.37 -0.05
N LYS A 246 -10.87 -1.48 -1.39
CA LYS A 246 -11.23 -2.74 -2.05
C LYS A 246 -10.20 -3.85 -1.78
N ASN A 247 -8.92 -3.51 -1.72
CA ASN A 247 -7.80 -4.43 -1.52
C ASN A 247 -7.55 -4.78 -0.03
N THR A 248 -8.34 -4.28 0.90
CA THR A 248 -8.32 -4.71 2.30
C THR A 248 -9.38 -5.78 2.61
N TYR A 249 -9.89 -6.51 1.60
CA TYR A 249 -10.90 -7.51 1.84
C TYR A 249 -10.33 -8.77 2.50
N TRP A 250 -9.19 -9.27 2.02
CA TRP A 250 -8.43 -10.35 2.64
C TRP A 250 -6.93 -10.16 2.41
N PHE A 251 -6.09 -10.89 3.18
CA PHE A 251 -4.64 -10.68 3.17
C PHE A 251 -3.90 -12.01 3.18
N SER A 252 -2.66 -12.01 2.66
CA SER A 252 -1.72 -13.10 2.89
C SER A 252 -0.31 -12.57 3.14
N CYS A 253 0.48 -13.36 3.88
CA CYS A 253 1.91 -13.12 4.03
C CYS A 253 2.62 -14.39 4.45
N TRP A 254 3.93 -14.42 4.27
CA TRP A 254 4.76 -15.55 4.68
C TRP A 254 4.68 -15.82 6.18
N GLU A 255 4.54 -17.10 6.56
CA GLU A 255 4.62 -17.50 7.97
C GLU A 255 6.04 -17.30 8.53
N THR A 256 7.06 -17.60 7.72
CA THR A 256 8.46 -17.45 8.11
C THR A 256 9.08 -16.22 7.44
N LEU A 257 9.47 -15.26 8.26
CA LEU A 257 10.05 -13.99 7.83
C LEU A 257 11.58 -14.14 7.72
N HIS A 258 12.09 -14.28 6.51
CA HIS A 258 13.52 -14.45 6.20
C HIS A 258 13.89 -13.63 4.96
N PHE A 259 15.19 -13.39 4.76
CA PHE A 259 15.65 -12.77 3.51
C PHE A 259 15.30 -13.64 2.30
N TYR A 260 14.91 -12.99 1.22
CA TYR A 260 14.56 -13.68 -0.01
C TYR A 260 15.78 -14.39 -0.60
N GLN A 261 15.69 -15.69 -0.81
CA GLN A 261 16.78 -16.54 -1.26
C GLN A 261 16.34 -17.42 -2.44
N GLU A 262 16.19 -16.83 -3.63
CA GLU A 262 15.86 -17.61 -4.83
C GLU A 262 16.88 -18.71 -5.14
N ASP A 263 18.15 -18.47 -4.88
CA ASP A 263 19.19 -19.48 -5.10
C ASP A 263 19.00 -20.70 -4.17
N ASN A 264 18.38 -20.51 -3.02
CA ASN A 264 18.07 -21.58 -2.08
C ASN A 264 16.82 -22.37 -2.45
N LEU A 265 15.91 -21.83 -3.22
CA LEU A 265 14.77 -22.56 -3.77
C LEU A 265 15.18 -23.53 -4.87
N LYS A 266 16.28 -23.25 -5.59
CA LYS A 266 16.86 -24.13 -6.62
C LYS A 266 17.99 -25.03 -6.10
N ALA A 267 18.76 -24.57 -5.13
CA ALA A 267 19.66 -25.43 -4.39
C ALA A 267 18.80 -26.30 -3.48
N LYS A 268 18.77 -27.61 -3.73
CA LYS A 268 18.14 -28.60 -2.87
C LYS A 268 18.69 -28.46 -1.44
N ILE A 269 18.20 -27.53 -0.69
CA ILE A 269 18.47 -27.37 0.72
C ILE A 269 17.73 -28.52 1.38
N GLN A 270 18.44 -29.46 1.85
CA GLN A 270 17.98 -30.74 2.41
C GLN A 270 17.09 -30.59 3.67
N ASN A 271 16.68 -29.43 4.07
CA ASN A 271 15.80 -29.20 5.23
C ASN A 271 15.02 -27.89 5.15
N PHE A 272 14.78 -27.33 3.97
CA PHE A 272 13.92 -26.15 3.84
C PHE A 272 12.47 -26.62 3.75
N GLU A 273 11.69 -26.38 4.80
CA GLU A 273 10.24 -26.52 4.72
C GLU A 273 9.74 -25.59 3.61
N PRO A 274 8.84 -26.05 2.74
CA PRO A 274 8.28 -25.19 1.72
C PRO A 274 7.69 -23.95 2.39
N GLN A 275 8.03 -22.77 1.87
CA GLN A 275 7.41 -21.52 2.33
C GLN A 275 5.90 -21.64 2.15
N ARG A 276 5.18 -21.41 3.22
CA ARG A 276 3.73 -21.34 3.20
C ARG A 276 3.26 -19.96 3.61
N ASP A 277 2.12 -19.58 3.09
CA ASP A 277 1.47 -18.34 3.46
C ASP A 277 0.45 -18.56 4.57
N ILE A 278 0.32 -17.56 5.41
CA ILE A 278 -0.85 -17.39 6.26
C ILE A 278 -1.81 -16.47 5.53
N VAL A 279 -2.98 -17.01 5.23
CA VAL A 279 -4.04 -16.34 4.48
C VAL A 279 -5.18 -16.02 5.42
N ILE A 280 -5.40 -14.74 5.70
CA ILE A 280 -6.49 -14.26 6.56
C ILE A 280 -7.68 -13.80 5.73
N VAL A 281 -8.84 -14.39 5.96
CA VAL A 281 -10.06 -14.15 5.18
C VAL A 281 -11.26 -13.86 6.09
N PRO A 282 -12.25 -13.11 5.60
CA PRO A 282 -13.55 -13.03 6.29
C PRO A 282 -14.23 -14.38 6.42
N GLU A 283 -15.06 -14.54 7.45
CA GLU A 283 -15.85 -15.76 7.68
C GLU A 283 -16.67 -16.10 6.43
N LEU A 284 -16.69 -17.38 6.07
CA LEU A 284 -17.39 -17.93 4.88
C LEU A 284 -16.80 -17.54 3.52
N PHE A 285 -15.78 -16.68 3.45
CA PHE A 285 -15.12 -16.38 2.19
C PHE A 285 -14.13 -17.50 1.82
N LYS A 286 -14.06 -17.81 0.53
CA LYS A 286 -13.11 -18.78 -0.03
C LYS A 286 -12.09 -18.02 -0.86
N PRO A 287 -10.83 -17.93 -0.42
CA PRO A 287 -9.80 -17.24 -1.17
C PRO A 287 -9.47 -17.98 -2.48
N PHE A 288 -8.88 -17.25 -3.40
CA PHE A 288 -8.43 -17.77 -4.70
C PHE A 288 -6.90 -17.62 -4.80
N GLY A 289 -6.26 -18.43 -5.64
CA GLY A 289 -4.80 -18.37 -5.81
C GLY A 289 -4.00 -18.82 -4.58
N VAL A 290 -4.61 -19.69 -3.74
CA VAL A 290 -4.01 -20.18 -2.49
C VAL A 290 -3.57 -21.62 -2.68
N ASP A 291 -2.35 -21.93 -2.22
CA ASP A 291 -1.77 -23.26 -2.29
C ASP A 291 -2.32 -24.21 -1.19
N SER A 292 -2.30 -25.49 -1.44
CA SER A 292 -2.78 -26.49 -0.47
C SER A 292 -1.95 -26.59 0.80
N SER A 293 -0.73 -26.04 0.80
CA SER A 293 0.16 -25.93 1.95
C SER A 293 -0.13 -24.73 2.83
N ASP A 294 -0.84 -23.72 2.33
CA ASP A 294 -1.11 -22.48 3.05
C ASP A 294 -2.10 -22.68 4.20
N VAL A 295 -1.97 -21.83 5.20
CA VAL A 295 -2.88 -21.80 6.34
C VAL A 295 -3.95 -20.75 6.11
N VAL A 296 -5.17 -21.18 5.81
CA VAL A 296 -6.32 -20.28 5.66
C VAL A 296 -7.02 -20.12 7.00
N THR A 297 -7.01 -18.93 7.56
CA THR A 297 -7.57 -18.59 8.87
C THR A 297 -8.60 -17.48 8.78
N THR A 298 -9.49 -17.40 9.76
CA THR A 298 -10.40 -16.27 9.97
C THR A 298 -10.08 -15.48 11.24
N ASP A 299 -9.01 -15.85 11.96
CA ASP A 299 -8.62 -15.24 13.24
C ASP A 299 -7.71 -14.02 13.04
N ALA A 300 -8.32 -12.85 12.88
CA ALA A 300 -7.60 -11.58 12.72
C ALA A 300 -6.70 -11.25 13.91
N ALA A 301 -7.14 -11.55 15.14
CA ALA A 301 -6.34 -11.27 16.33
C ALA A 301 -5.03 -12.07 16.31
N ARG A 302 -5.06 -13.30 15.83
CA ARG A 302 -3.87 -14.14 15.66
C ARG A 302 -2.97 -13.65 14.53
N PHE A 303 -3.52 -13.19 13.41
CA PHE A 303 -2.74 -12.70 12.28
C PHE A 303 -1.91 -11.45 12.64
N TRP A 304 -2.43 -10.60 13.53
CA TRP A 304 -1.72 -9.40 14.00
C TRP A 304 -1.05 -9.55 15.36
N MET A 305 -0.90 -10.79 15.85
CA MET A 305 -0.12 -11.07 17.07
C MET A 305 1.36 -10.69 16.94
N PRO A 306 2.06 -10.50 18.08
CA PRO A 306 3.50 -10.36 18.10
C PRO A 306 4.20 -11.51 17.37
N PRO A 307 5.20 -11.23 16.52
CA PRO A 307 6.02 -12.28 15.93
C PRO A 307 6.86 -12.97 16.99
N LYS A 308 7.16 -14.24 16.76
CA LYS A 308 8.14 -14.97 17.58
C LYS A 308 9.55 -14.54 17.15
N GLN A 309 10.31 -14.07 18.12
CA GLN A 309 11.73 -13.76 17.96
C GLN A 309 12.61 -14.96 18.25
#